data_5bb743eb84b4b470d8ff5f48bf9b5a49
#
_entry.id   5bb743eb84b4b470d8ff5f48bf9b5a49
#
_cell.length_a   1.000
_cell.length_b   1.000
_cell.length_c   1.000
_cell.angle_alpha   90.00
_cell.angle_beta   90.00
_cell.angle_gamma   90.00
#
_symmetry.space_group_name_H-M   'P 1'
#
loop_
_entity.id
_entity.type
_entity.pdbx_description
1 polymer ?
#
loop_
_entity_poly.entity_id
_entity_poly.type
_entity_poly.pdbx_seq_one_letter_code
_entity_poly.pdbx_strand_id
1 'polypeptide(L)'
;MVEIDYMAHQEQYSPSELLEYSVLASDNDFDFIWTSDHFHPWFHTDAEAGFAWSWLGAVTERVDIPIGTCVTPAGEHYHPAMMAQAFATIQEMHDERVVLGLSTGEAMNEKPLGHEWPDYPVRRDRLEETLEIIHGLYDAEGFFSYEGDHYMVDDAKLYTMPEERPEIHLAANGPTTASLTSEYGDGF
;
A
#
# COMPACT_ATOMS: atom_id res chain seq x y z
N MET A 1 17.15 12.61 -15.73
CA MET A 1 17.80 11.30 -15.50
C MET A 1 16.69 10.27 -15.62
N VAL A 2 16.91 9.08 -16.09
CA VAL A 2 15.90 8.02 -16.09
C VAL A 2 16.03 7.33 -14.74
N GLU A 3 14.92 7.22 -14.02
CA GLU A 3 14.84 6.44 -12.77
C GLU A 3 14.67 4.95 -13.12
N ILE A 4 15.33 4.08 -12.37
CA ILE A 4 15.29 2.63 -12.54
C ILE A 4 14.90 2.01 -11.21
N ASP A 5 13.73 1.41 -11.18
CA ASP A 5 13.17 0.84 -9.96
C ASP A 5 13.27 -0.69 -9.95
N TYR A 6 13.43 -1.25 -8.77
CA TYR A 6 13.34 -2.69 -8.55
C TYR A 6 11.92 -3.08 -8.11
N MET A 7 11.35 -4.09 -8.78
CA MET A 7 10.05 -4.66 -8.39
C MET A 7 10.23 -5.99 -7.66
N ALA A 8 9.99 -6.00 -6.36
CA ALA A 8 10.02 -7.18 -5.51
C ALA A 8 8.68 -7.91 -5.57
N HIS A 9 8.58 -8.90 -6.44
CA HIS A 9 7.37 -9.71 -6.61
C HIS A 9 7.23 -10.77 -5.52
N GLN A 10 6.34 -10.54 -4.54
CA GLN A 10 6.07 -11.45 -3.42
C GLN A 10 5.55 -12.83 -3.89
N GLU A 11 5.08 -12.94 -5.14
CA GLU A 11 4.54 -14.15 -5.72
C GLU A 11 5.60 -15.07 -6.35
N GLN A 12 6.82 -14.56 -6.57
CA GLN A 12 7.86 -15.28 -7.33
C GLN A 12 9.01 -15.80 -6.47
N TYR A 13 9.30 -15.11 -5.37
CA TYR A 13 10.47 -15.40 -4.54
C TYR A 13 10.09 -15.42 -3.06
N SER A 14 10.80 -16.21 -2.28
CA SER A 14 10.62 -16.19 -0.83
C SER A 14 10.91 -14.81 -0.24
N PRO A 15 10.29 -14.43 0.90
CA PRO A 15 10.55 -13.15 1.55
C PRO A 15 12.03 -12.89 1.85
N SER A 16 12.79 -13.96 2.15
CA SER A 16 14.23 -13.84 2.43
C SER A 16 15.05 -13.54 1.18
N GLU A 17 14.74 -14.19 0.03
CA GLU A 17 15.40 -13.89 -1.24
C GLU A 17 15.09 -12.48 -1.71
N LEU A 18 13.82 -12.04 -1.58
CA LEU A 18 13.44 -10.66 -1.93
C LEU A 18 14.17 -9.63 -1.08
N LEU A 19 14.40 -9.91 0.20
CA LEU A 19 15.19 -9.02 1.06
C LEU A 19 16.64 -8.92 0.57
N GLU A 20 17.25 -10.04 0.20
CA GLU A 20 18.61 -10.05 -0.36
C GLU A 20 18.68 -9.30 -1.70
N TYR A 21 17.71 -9.49 -2.59
CA TYR A 21 17.64 -8.77 -3.87
C TYR A 21 17.39 -7.28 -3.70
N SER A 22 16.61 -6.87 -2.69
CA SER A 22 16.37 -5.46 -2.38
C SER A 22 17.63 -4.76 -1.87
N VAL A 23 18.41 -5.42 -1.02
CA VAL A 23 19.74 -4.92 -0.62
C VAL A 23 20.65 -4.80 -1.83
N LEU A 24 20.67 -5.83 -2.70
CA LEU A 24 21.47 -5.78 -3.93
C LEU A 24 21.04 -4.65 -4.87
N ALA A 25 19.75 -4.37 -4.99
CA ALA A 25 19.24 -3.25 -5.79
C ALA A 25 19.69 -1.91 -5.20
N SER A 26 19.53 -1.72 -3.89
CA SER A 26 19.99 -0.51 -3.18
C SER A 26 21.49 -0.28 -3.35
N ASP A 27 22.29 -1.34 -3.28
CA ASP A 27 23.76 -1.28 -3.46
C ASP A 27 24.21 -1.01 -4.92
N ASN A 28 23.31 -1.09 -5.90
CA ASN A 28 23.61 -0.98 -7.33
C ASN A 28 22.80 0.12 -8.05
N ASP A 29 22.61 1.25 -7.40
CA ASP A 29 22.05 2.49 -7.96
C ASP A 29 20.62 2.36 -8.52
N PHE A 30 19.78 1.48 -7.96
CA PHE A 30 18.35 1.55 -8.18
C PHE A 30 17.75 2.70 -7.37
N ASP A 31 16.75 3.38 -7.93
CA ASP A 31 16.19 4.60 -7.37
C ASP A 31 15.02 4.34 -6.41
N PHE A 32 14.35 3.17 -6.52
CA PHE A 32 13.18 2.82 -5.72
C PHE A 32 13.01 1.29 -5.60
N ILE A 33 12.39 0.82 -4.52
CA ILE A 33 11.94 -0.56 -4.36
C ILE A 33 10.42 -0.60 -4.22
N TRP A 34 9.77 -1.18 -5.21
CA TRP A 34 8.35 -1.51 -5.17
C TRP A 34 8.12 -2.95 -4.75
N THR A 35 7.03 -3.22 -4.04
CA THR A 35 6.59 -4.60 -3.78
C THR A 35 5.13 -4.79 -4.16
N SER A 36 4.80 -5.97 -4.69
CA SER A 36 3.42 -6.41 -4.84
C SER A 36 2.79 -6.73 -3.47
N ASP A 37 1.47 -6.63 -3.39
CA ASP A 37 0.70 -6.93 -2.18
C ASP A 37 -0.50 -7.79 -2.56
N HIS A 38 -0.29 -9.11 -2.54
CA HIS A 38 -1.30 -10.10 -2.88
C HIS A 38 -1.43 -11.16 -1.79
N PHE A 39 -2.68 -11.56 -1.48
CA PHE A 39 -2.94 -12.69 -0.59
C PHE A 39 -2.69 -14.03 -1.30
N HIS A 40 -3.04 -14.14 -2.58
CA HIS A 40 -2.78 -15.28 -3.44
C HIS A 40 -1.89 -14.91 -4.62
N PRO A 41 -0.98 -15.80 -5.05
CA PRO A 41 -0.20 -15.59 -6.26
C PRO A 41 -1.07 -15.72 -7.52
N TRP A 42 -0.61 -15.13 -8.63
CA TRP A 42 -1.26 -15.26 -9.93
C TRP A 42 -1.31 -16.73 -10.45
N PHE A 43 -0.30 -17.50 -10.09
CA PHE A 43 -0.18 -18.93 -10.44
C PHE A 43 0.19 -19.70 -9.19
N HIS A 44 -0.42 -20.89 -9.02
CA HIS A 44 -0.26 -21.70 -7.81
C HIS A 44 0.90 -22.71 -7.85
N THR A 45 1.67 -22.75 -8.94
CA THR A 45 2.79 -23.69 -9.10
C THR A 45 4.10 -22.98 -8.81
N ASP A 46 4.89 -23.53 -7.89
CA ASP A 46 6.19 -22.96 -7.45
C ASP A 46 6.09 -21.47 -7.10
N ALA A 47 5.02 -21.09 -6.40
CA ALA A 47 4.71 -19.72 -6.07
C ALA A 47 4.80 -19.47 -4.57
N GLU A 48 5.07 -18.22 -4.25
CA GLU A 48 5.08 -17.66 -2.90
C GLU A 48 3.91 -16.68 -2.72
N ALA A 49 3.69 -16.18 -1.53
CA ALA A 49 2.80 -15.05 -1.23
C ALA A 49 3.17 -14.49 0.15
N GLY A 50 4.27 -13.77 0.21
CA GLY A 50 4.71 -13.09 1.43
C GLY A 50 3.76 -11.94 1.81
N PHE A 51 3.59 -11.68 3.11
CA PHE A 51 2.83 -10.53 3.57
C PHE A 51 3.66 -9.25 3.39
N ALA A 52 3.27 -8.42 2.42
CA ALA A 52 4.05 -7.28 1.95
C ALA A 52 4.44 -6.29 3.05
N TRP A 53 3.53 -5.95 3.97
CA TRP A 53 3.80 -4.95 5.01
C TRP A 53 4.80 -5.42 6.07
N SER A 54 4.76 -6.72 6.44
CA SER A 54 5.78 -7.30 7.32
C SER A 54 7.14 -7.32 6.66
N TRP A 55 7.18 -7.60 5.35
CA TRP A 55 8.40 -7.62 4.56
C TRP A 55 8.96 -6.20 4.38
N LEU A 56 8.11 -5.19 4.08
CA LEU A 56 8.52 -3.77 4.02
C LEU A 56 9.16 -3.32 5.32
N GLY A 57 8.58 -3.67 6.49
CA GLY A 57 9.20 -3.36 7.77
C GLY A 57 10.60 -3.98 7.97
N ALA A 58 10.89 -5.13 7.33
CA ALA A 58 12.24 -5.70 7.35
C ALA A 58 13.18 -5.01 6.35
N VAL A 59 12.64 -4.51 5.23
CA VAL A 59 13.40 -3.78 4.20
C VAL A 59 13.91 -2.45 4.73
N THR A 60 13.10 -1.70 5.51
CA THR A 60 13.49 -0.41 6.10
C THR A 60 14.81 -0.45 6.87
N GLU A 61 15.12 -1.60 7.48
CA GLU A 61 16.35 -1.82 8.25
C GLU A 61 17.58 -2.17 7.39
N ARG A 62 17.39 -2.30 6.07
CA ARG A 62 18.42 -2.89 5.20
C ARG A 62 18.75 -2.08 3.97
N VAL A 63 17.94 -1.10 3.60
CA VAL A 63 18.11 -0.30 2.40
C VAL A 63 17.96 1.20 2.70
N ASP A 64 18.65 2.04 1.95
CA ASP A 64 18.68 3.49 2.11
C ASP A 64 18.11 4.20 0.86
N ILE A 65 17.11 3.58 0.22
CA ILE A 65 16.38 4.15 -0.94
C ILE A 65 14.88 4.08 -0.72
N PRO A 66 14.07 4.92 -1.39
CA PRO A 66 12.62 4.91 -1.28
C PRO A 66 11.98 3.54 -1.50
N ILE A 67 10.90 3.25 -0.79
CA ILE A 67 10.17 1.98 -0.85
C ILE A 67 8.68 2.21 -0.94
N GLY A 68 7.93 1.23 -1.47
CA GLY A 68 6.48 1.30 -1.51
C GLY A 68 5.78 0.06 -2.05
N THR A 69 4.45 0.11 -2.05
CA THR A 69 3.63 -0.94 -2.66
C THR A 69 3.17 -0.57 -4.06
N CYS A 70 3.21 -1.53 -4.95
CA CYS A 70 2.64 -1.41 -6.30
C CYS A 70 1.82 -2.68 -6.62
N VAL A 71 0.58 -2.78 -6.10
CA VAL A 71 -0.10 -1.83 -5.21
C VAL A 71 -0.88 -2.58 -4.13
N THR A 72 -1.14 -1.93 -3.00
CA THR A 72 -2.05 -2.44 -1.96
C THR A 72 -3.51 -2.29 -2.43
N PRO A 73 -4.33 -3.33 -2.36
CA PRO A 73 -5.73 -3.25 -2.75
C PRO A 73 -6.61 -2.58 -1.68
N ALA A 74 -7.39 -1.58 -2.08
CA ALA A 74 -8.46 -1.01 -1.26
C ALA A 74 -9.68 -1.94 -1.32
N GLY A 75 -9.78 -2.86 -0.37
CA GLY A 75 -10.82 -3.88 -0.27
C GLY A 75 -11.19 -4.22 1.17
N GLU A 76 -12.00 -5.26 1.35
CA GLU A 76 -12.44 -5.66 2.70
C GLU A 76 -11.35 -6.33 3.53
N HIS A 77 -10.29 -6.86 2.89
CA HIS A 77 -9.25 -7.56 3.63
C HIS A 77 -8.31 -6.61 4.39
N TYR A 78 -8.26 -5.33 4.04
CA TYR A 78 -7.55 -4.30 4.79
C TYR A 78 -8.49 -3.14 5.16
N HIS A 79 -8.66 -2.91 6.45
CA HIS A 79 -9.36 -1.71 6.90
C HIS A 79 -8.50 -0.46 6.68
N PRO A 80 -9.03 0.66 6.11
CA PRO A 80 -8.25 1.86 5.82
C PRO A 80 -7.43 2.41 6.99
N ALA A 81 -7.99 2.38 8.21
CA ALA A 81 -7.27 2.82 9.40
C ALA A 81 -6.04 1.94 9.71
N MET A 82 -6.07 0.65 9.36
CA MET A 82 -4.92 -0.25 9.49
C MET A 82 -3.86 0.06 8.43
N MET A 83 -4.27 0.43 7.21
CA MET A 83 -3.34 0.90 6.18
C MET A 83 -2.61 2.17 6.64
N ALA A 84 -3.36 3.17 7.12
CA ALA A 84 -2.80 4.41 7.63
C ALA A 84 -1.79 4.14 8.77
N GLN A 85 -2.15 3.30 9.74
CA GLN A 85 -1.27 2.97 10.86
C GLN A 85 -0.01 2.23 10.41
N ALA A 86 -0.15 1.23 9.52
CA ALA A 86 0.98 0.45 9.05
C ALA A 86 2.00 1.31 8.30
N PHE A 87 1.53 2.14 7.36
CA PHE A 87 2.41 2.97 6.55
C PHE A 87 3.00 4.16 7.33
N ALA A 88 2.28 4.74 8.29
CA ALA A 88 2.86 5.70 9.23
C ALA A 88 3.99 5.06 10.06
N THR A 89 3.82 3.79 10.46
CA THR A 89 4.87 3.05 11.18
C THR A 89 6.08 2.77 10.32
N ILE A 90 5.87 2.34 9.06
CA ILE A 90 6.96 2.07 8.11
C ILE A 90 7.73 3.36 7.81
N GLN A 91 7.04 4.49 7.60
CA GLN A 91 7.69 5.78 7.36
C GLN A 91 8.47 6.28 8.58
N GLU A 92 7.98 6.05 9.80
CA GLU A 92 8.71 6.39 11.03
C GLU A 92 10.01 5.59 11.18
N MET A 93 10.05 4.37 10.63
CA MET A 93 11.21 3.48 10.67
C MET A 93 12.19 3.69 9.52
N HIS A 94 11.83 4.50 8.52
CA HIS A 94 12.61 4.65 7.29
C HIS A 94 12.88 6.12 6.98
N ASP A 95 14.14 6.49 6.88
CA ASP A 95 14.56 7.88 6.64
C ASP A 95 14.22 8.37 5.22
N GLU A 96 14.03 7.44 4.28
CA GLU A 96 13.67 7.74 2.91
C GLU A 96 12.14 7.69 2.69
N ARG A 97 11.70 8.15 1.54
CA ARG A 97 10.28 8.20 1.15
C ARG A 97 9.61 6.84 1.13
N VAL A 98 8.46 6.73 1.77
CA VAL A 98 7.57 5.55 1.73
C VAL A 98 6.31 5.87 0.94
N VAL A 99 5.94 5.00 0.01
CA VAL A 99 4.75 5.16 -0.82
C VAL A 99 3.72 4.05 -0.54
N LEU A 100 2.52 4.45 -0.15
CA LEU A 100 1.35 3.59 -0.18
C LEU A 100 0.71 3.66 -1.56
N GLY A 101 1.04 2.71 -2.43
CA GLY A 101 0.33 2.56 -3.69
C GLY A 101 -1.00 1.86 -3.49
N LEU A 102 -2.09 2.43 -4.00
CA LEU A 102 -3.45 1.92 -3.84
C LEU A 102 -4.13 1.62 -5.18
N SER A 103 -5.02 0.64 -5.17
CA SER A 103 -5.90 0.31 -6.29
C SER A 103 -7.30 -0.09 -5.83
N THR A 104 -8.22 -0.27 -6.78
CA THR A 104 -9.57 -0.82 -6.51
C THR A 104 -9.57 -2.31 -6.17
N GLY A 105 -8.40 -2.91 -6.03
CA GLY A 105 -8.20 -4.31 -5.64
C GLY A 105 -8.39 -5.33 -6.76
N GLU A 106 -8.26 -6.60 -6.39
CA GLU A 106 -8.35 -7.78 -7.25
C GLU A 106 -9.07 -8.93 -6.55
N ALA A 107 -9.82 -9.72 -7.33
CA ALA A 107 -10.61 -10.83 -6.81
C ALA A 107 -9.77 -11.90 -6.08
N MET A 108 -8.50 -12.03 -6.45
CA MET A 108 -7.58 -12.99 -5.85
C MET A 108 -7.18 -12.65 -4.42
N ASN A 109 -7.39 -11.41 -4.01
CA ASN A 109 -7.14 -10.95 -2.64
C ASN A 109 -8.38 -11.10 -1.75
N GLU A 110 -9.58 -10.94 -2.31
CA GLU A 110 -10.83 -10.90 -1.55
C GLU A 110 -11.49 -12.28 -1.43
N LYS A 111 -11.68 -12.98 -2.56
CA LYS A 111 -12.41 -14.26 -2.56
C LYS A 111 -11.82 -15.36 -1.67
N PRO A 112 -10.51 -15.55 -1.58
CA PRO A 112 -9.93 -16.56 -0.69
C PRO A 112 -10.19 -16.29 0.81
N LEU A 113 -10.42 -15.02 1.17
CA LEU A 113 -10.77 -14.61 2.54
C LEU A 113 -12.27 -14.70 2.83
N GLY A 114 -13.08 -15.09 1.85
CA GLY A 114 -14.52 -15.23 1.99
C GLY A 114 -15.29 -13.93 1.71
N HIS A 115 -14.62 -12.91 1.22
CA HIS A 115 -15.24 -11.65 0.85
C HIS A 115 -15.87 -11.71 -0.54
N GLU A 116 -16.88 -10.88 -0.77
CA GLU A 116 -17.47 -10.71 -2.08
C GLU A 116 -16.56 -9.88 -3.00
N TRP A 117 -16.66 -10.14 -4.31
CA TRP A 117 -16.02 -9.32 -5.32
C TRP A 117 -17.06 -8.52 -6.08
N PRO A 118 -17.37 -7.29 -5.65
CA PRO A 118 -18.42 -6.48 -6.24
C PRO A 118 -18.00 -5.87 -7.59
N ASP A 119 -18.98 -5.28 -8.28
CA ASP A 119 -18.75 -4.55 -9.51
C ASP A 119 -17.87 -3.31 -9.31
N TYR A 120 -17.26 -2.83 -10.40
CA TYR A 120 -16.29 -1.73 -10.37
C TYR A 120 -16.77 -0.45 -9.67
N PRO A 121 -18.02 0.02 -9.83
CA PRO A 121 -18.50 1.21 -9.10
C PRO A 121 -18.34 1.09 -7.57
N VAL A 122 -18.74 -0.06 -7.01
CA VAL A 122 -18.61 -0.33 -5.57
C VAL A 122 -17.15 -0.36 -5.12
N ARG A 123 -16.27 -0.99 -5.93
CA ARG A 123 -14.83 -1.01 -5.62
C ARG A 123 -14.19 0.37 -5.69
N ARG A 124 -14.63 1.20 -6.64
CA ARG A 124 -14.19 2.58 -6.74
C ARG A 124 -14.63 3.39 -5.51
N ASP A 125 -15.89 3.25 -5.10
CA ASP A 125 -16.43 3.95 -3.94
C ASP A 125 -15.70 3.52 -2.66
N ARG A 126 -15.35 2.23 -2.52
CA ARG A 126 -14.46 1.74 -1.44
C ARG A 126 -13.08 2.39 -1.47
N LEU A 127 -12.47 2.56 -2.65
CA LEU A 127 -11.18 3.25 -2.78
C LEU A 127 -11.31 4.71 -2.36
N GLU A 128 -12.37 5.41 -2.75
CA GLU A 128 -12.63 6.80 -2.37
C GLU A 128 -12.77 6.94 -0.85
N GLU A 129 -13.61 6.14 -0.19
CA GLU A 129 -13.71 6.12 1.28
C GLU A 129 -12.39 5.73 1.98
N THR A 130 -11.60 4.82 1.37
CA THR A 130 -10.27 4.47 1.86
C THR A 130 -9.35 5.68 1.89
N LEU A 131 -9.34 6.48 0.83
CA LEU A 131 -8.54 7.70 0.73
C LEU A 131 -8.99 8.76 1.73
N GLU A 132 -10.30 9.00 1.85
CA GLU A 132 -10.86 9.94 2.82
C GLU A 132 -10.49 9.57 4.26
N ILE A 133 -10.55 8.28 4.62
CA ILE A 133 -10.19 7.81 5.96
C ILE A 133 -8.69 7.94 6.21
N ILE A 134 -7.84 7.58 5.25
CA ILE A 134 -6.38 7.67 5.41
C ILE A 134 -5.96 9.14 5.58
N HIS A 135 -6.42 10.03 4.71
CA HIS A 135 -6.16 11.47 4.83
C HIS A 135 -6.71 12.03 6.14
N GLY A 136 -7.96 11.69 6.47
CA GLY A 136 -8.57 12.14 7.72
C GLY A 136 -7.76 11.75 8.96
N LEU A 137 -7.19 10.53 8.99
CA LEU A 137 -6.34 10.07 10.08
C LEU A 137 -4.97 10.75 10.10
N TYR A 138 -4.37 11.02 8.93
CA TYR A 138 -3.08 11.71 8.84
C TYR A 138 -3.18 13.19 9.22
N ASP A 139 -4.28 13.83 8.87
CA ASP A 139 -4.48 15.27 9.09
C ASP A 139 -5.07 15.60 10.48
N ALA A 140 -5.57 14.60 11.21
CA ALA A 140 -6.26 14.81 12.49
C ALA A 140 -5.30 15.20 13.61
N GLU A 141 -5.48 16.38 14.21
CA GLU A 141 -4.80 16.76 15.46
C GLU A 141 -5.26 15.97 16.69
N GLY A 142 -6.44 15.31 16.61
CA GLY A 142 -7.11 14.62 17.70
C GLY A 142 -7.68 13.28 17.30
N PHE A 143 -8.87 12.98 17.82
CA PHE A 143 -9.64 11.81 17.40
C PHE A 143 -10.39 12.11 16.11
N PHE A 144 -10.46 11.12 15.23
CA PHE A 144 -11.12 11.13 13.94
C PHE A 144 -12.22 10.10 13.90
N SER A 145 -13.38 10.47 13.40
CA SER A 145 -14.50 9.57 13.14
C SER A 145 -15.01 9.75 11.71
N TYR A 146 -15.42 8.66 11.08
CA TYR A 146 -15.92 8.61 9.71
C TYR A 146 -17.08 7.62 9.62
N GLU A 147 -18.15 7.97 8.92
CA GLU A 147 -19.30 7.10 8.67
C GLU A 147 -19.59 7.11 7.16
N GLY A 148 -19.16 6.07 6.46
CA GLY A 148 -19.35 5.85 5.03
C GLY A 148 -20.33 4.72 4.74
N ASP A 149 -20.48 4.41 3.46
CA ASP A 149 -21.29 3.28 3.00
C ASP A 149 -20.58 1.93 3.16
N HIS A 150 -19.24 1.95 3.20
CA HIS A 150 -18.40 0.75 3.23
C HIS A 150 -17.55 0.65 4.49
N TYR A 151 -17.12 1.76 5.05
CA TYR A 151 -16.26 1.78 6.22
C TYR A 151 -16.79 2.72 7.31
N MET A 152 -16.47 2.38 8.54
CA MET A 152 -16.74 3.21 9.71
C MET A 152 -15.49 3.32 10.57
N VAL A 153 -15.20 4.51 11.05
CA VAL A 153 -14.15 4.79 12.03
C VAL A 153 -14.80 5.54 13.19
N ASP A 154 -14.58 5.09 14.42
CA ASP A 154 -15.15 5.67 15.62
C ASP A 154 -14.03 6.05 16.61
N ASP A 155 -13.88 7.36 16.87
CA ASP A 155 -12.89 7.94 17.78
C ASP A 155 -11.48 7.34 17.65
N ALA A 156 -10.98 7.16 16.40
CA ALA A 156 -9.66 6.65 16.13
C ALA A 156 -8.61 7.77 16.12
N LYS A 157 -7.36 7.41 16.48
CA LYS A 157 -6.22 8.29 16.40
C LYS A 157 -4.95 7.50 16.11
N LEU A 158 -4.11 8.03 15.24
CA LEU A 158 -2.75 7.53 15.07
C LEU A 158 -1.85 8.15 16.15
N TYR A 159 -1.20 7.31 16.94
CA TYR A 159 -0.31 7.74 18.03
C TYR A 159 1.15 7.83 17.58
N THR A 160 1.50 7.11 16.54
CA THR A 160 2.80 7.20 15.85
C THR A 160 2.58 7.88 14.53
N MET A 161 3.13 9.09 14.37
CA MET A 161 3.08 9.86 13.14
C MET A 161 4.48 10.34 12.81
N PRO A 162 4.99 10.05 11.60
CA PRO A 162 6.26 10.58 11.12
C PRO A 162 6.16 12.10 10.88
N GLU A 163 7.31 12.79 10.77
CA GLU A 163 7.34 14.21 10.43
C GLU A 163 6.72 14.49 9.05
N GLU A 164 6.99 13.61 8.09
CA GLU A 164 6.37 13.61 6.77
C GLU A 164 5.54 12.35 6.62
N ARG A 165 4.26 12.49 6.25
CA ARG A 165 3.39 11.33 6.02
C ARG A 165 3.84 10.53 4.81
N PRO A 166 3.52 9.22 4.73
CA PRO A 166 3.71 8.45 3.51
C PRO A 166 2.99 9.10 2.32
N GLU A 167 3.62 9.05 1.15
CA GLU A 167 2.94 9.44 -0.09
C GLU A 167 1.87 8.42 -0.47
N ILE A 168 0.81 8.87 -1.12
CA ILE A 168 -0.27 8.03 -1.64
C ILE A 168 -0.26 8.08 -3.16
N HIS A 169 0.04 6.92 -3.80
CA HIS A 169 -0.02 6.78 -5.25
C HIS A 169 -1.20 5.90 -5.66
N LEU A 170 -1.86 6.24 -6.77
CA LEU A 170 -3.03 5.49 -7.24
C LEU A 170 -2.77 4.81 -8.58
N ALA A 171 -3.04 3.50 -8.66
CA ALA A 171 -3.05 2.78 -9.92
C ALA A 171 -4.23 3.25 -10.80
N ALA A 172 -3.97 4.17 -11.73
CA ALA A 172 -4.97 4.82 -12.56
C ALA A 172 -5.03 4.21 -13.96
N ASN A 173 -5.90 3.21 -14.18
CA ASN A 173 -6.10 2.58 -15.48
C ASN A 173 -7.16 3.27 -16.38
N GLY A 174 -7.74 4.37 -15.93
CA GLY A 174 -8.79 5.09 -16.66
C GLY A 174 -9.09 6.46 -16.08
N PRO A 175 -9.91 7.28 -16.80
CA PRO A 175 -10.14 8.68 -16.44
C PRO A 175 -10.77 8.87 -15.06
N THR A 176 -11.60 7.93 -14.60
CA THR A 176 -12.27 8.02 -13.30
C THR A 176 -11.26 7.91 -12.16
N THR A 177 -10.37 6.90 -12.19
CA THR A 177 -9.34 6.77 -11.16
C THR A 177 -8.29 7.87 -11.28
N ALA A 178 -7.97 8.33 -12.50
CA ALA A 178 -7.10 9.49 -12.70
C ALA A 178 -7.68 10.78 -12.07
N SER A 179 -9.01 10.93 -12.02
CA SER A 179 -9.65 12.04 -11.30
C SER A 179 -9.43 11.93 -9.79
N LEU A 180 -9.57 10.72 -9.21
CA LEU A 180 -9.27 10.50 -7.79
C LEU A 180 -7.80 10.79 -7.46
N THR A 181 -6.88 10.45 -8.38
CA THR A 181 -5.47 10.78 -8.21
C THR A 181 -5.24 12.29 -8.09
N SER A 182 -5.94 13.08 -8.90
CA SER A 182 -5.77 14.54 -8.85
C SER A 182 -6.37 15.19 -7.59
N GLU A 183 -7.23 14.48 -6.87
CA GLU A 183 -7.89 14.95 -5.64
C GLU A 183 -7.19 14.47 -4.39
N TYR A 184 -6.78 13.20 -4.36
CA TYR A 184 -6.29 12.52 -3.16
C TYR A 184 -4.85 12.02 -3.29
N GLY A 185 -4.28 11.87 -4.49
CA GLY A 185 -2.99 11.25 -4.70
C GLY A 185 -1.84 12.25 -4.77
N ASP A 186 -0.68 11.81 -4.29
CA ASP A 186 0.60 12.51 -4.50
C ASP A 186 1.25 12.08 -5.83
N GLY A 187 0.85 10.91 -6.39
CA GLY A 187 1.33 10.33 -7.63
C GLY A 187 0.44 9.23 -8.23
N PHE A 188 0.85 8.68 -9.37
CA PHE A 188 0.16 7.58 -10.05
C PHE A 188 1.15 6.61 -10.70
#